data_4c21a68b2190d10a04196eb45d231110
#
_entry.id   4c21a68b2190d10a04196eb45d231110
#
_cell.length_a   1.000
_cell.length_b   1.000
_cell.length_c   1.000
_cell.angle_alpha   90.00
_cell.angle_beta   90.00
_cell.angle_gamma   90.00
#
_symmetry.space_group_name_H-M   'P 1'
#
loop_
_entity.id
_entity.type
_entity.pdbx_description
1 polymer ?
#
loop_
_entity_poly.entity_id
_entity_poly.type
_entity_poly.pdbx_seq_one_letter_code
_entity_poly.pdbx_strand_id
1 'polypeptide(L)'
;KVSDKNKNIKMNVQVDGKCGVKQAELNADYNTKAGLKGKIFRNPIMRGTWMFFALVDYFFQFHIKTLSFILAGKNIIFDRFYLDLFVDQGINFGFSPDRISKEIQKYRFLFPRMDNYVYIRVSPETCYKRKNDIPNMDYLNKRYEIYEFLAKGNKWITVDGEQPFEKVNSQIKKVVLD
;
A
#
# COMPACT_ATOMS: atom_id res chain seq x y z
N LYS A 1 -6.41 36.90 4.84
CA LYS A 1 -4.94 36.88 5.03
C LYS A 1 -4.55 35.45 5.28
N VAL A 2 -4.11 34.75 4.23
CA VAL A 2 -3.54 33.41 4.29
C VAL A 2 -2.04 33.61 4.47
N SER A 3 -1.51 33.12 5.57
CA SER A 3 -0.08 33.21 5.88
C SER A 3 0.64 32.04 5.22
N ASP A 4 1.42 32.34 4.19
CA ASP A 4 2.43 31.47 3.61
C ASP A 4 3.52 31.17 4.64
N LYS A 5 3.62 29.91 5.06
CA LYS A 5 4.82 29.38 5.72
C LYS A 5 5.44 28.32 4.81
N ASN A 6 6.22 28.82 3.86
CA ASN A 6 7.15 28.06 3.04
C ASN A 6 8.29 27.57 3.94
N LYS A 7 8.19 26.33 4.46
CA LYS A 7 9.32 25.66 5.12
C LYS A 7 10.15 24.96 4.07
N ASN A 8 11.26 25.58 3.70
CA ASN A 8 12.36 24.95 2.96
C ASN A 8 12.91 23.77 3.76
N ILE A 9 12.50 22.55 3.39
CA ILE A 9 13.14 21.33 3.87
C ILE A 9 14.36 21.12 2.99
N LYS A 10 15.53 21.54 3.49
CA LYS A 10 16.83 21.12 2.94
C LYS A 10 17.01 19.64 3.26
N MET A 11 16.85 18.76 2.28
CA MET A 11 17.28 17.37 2.38
C MET A 11 18.81 17.34 2.34
N ASN A 12 19.44 17.22 3.50
CA ASN A 12 20.83 16.78 3.58
C ASN A 12 20.87 15.29 3.33
N VAL A 13 21.25 14.90 2.12
CA VAL A 13 21.58 13.51 1.80
C VAL A 13 23.01 13.28 2.30
N GLN A 14 23.13 12.88 3.55
CA GLN A 14 24.39 12.37 4.09
C GLN A 14 24.45 10.87 3.82
N VAL A 15 25.24 10.48 2.82
CA VAL A 15 25.50 9.07 2.49
C VAL A 15 26.57 8.58 3.46
N ASP A 16 26.13 8.12 4.64
CA ASP A 16 27.02 7.50 5.63
C ASP A 16 26.93 5.99 5.56
N GLY A 17 28.07 5.33 5.76
CA GLY A 17 28.22 3.85 5.81
C GLY A 17 27.31 3.13 6.83
N LYS A 18 26.62 3.85 7.70
CA LYS A 18 25.55 3.37 8.59
C LYS A 18 24.28 2.92 7.85
N CYS A 19 24.05 3.37 6.61
CA CYS A 19 22.88 2.97 5.83
C CYS A 19 22.95 1.49 5.42
N GLY A 20 24.11 0.99 5.04
CA GLY A 20 24.30 -0.41 4.62
C GLY A 20 24.11 -1.41 5.75
N VAL A 21 24.57 -1.11 6.96
CA VAL A 21 24.41 -1.96 8.15
C VAL A 21 22.94 -2.04 8.55
N LYS A 22 22.24 -0.91 8.60
CA LYS A 22 20.83 -0.84 8.92
C LYS A 22 19.96 -1.59 7.92
N GLN A 23 20.32 -1.53 6.63
CA GLN A 23 19.61 -2.26 5.58
C GLN A 23 19.85 -3.77 5.66
N ALA A 24 21.05 -4.20 6.01
CA ALA A 24 21.37 -5.62 6.22
C ALA A 24 20.60 -6.19 7.42
N GLU A 25 20.50 -5.45 8.53
CA GLU A 25 19.72 -5.84 9.70
C GLU A 25 18.22 -5.94 9.38
N LEU A 26 17.66 -4.97 8.64
CA LEU A 26 16.25 -4.99 8.19
C LEU A 26 15.98 -6.20 7.29
N ASN A 27 16.89 -6.53 6.38
CA ASN A 27 16.77 -7.70 5.51
C ASN A 27 16.83 -9.01 6.30
N ALA A 28 17.73 -9.13 7.28
CA ALA A 28 17.84 -10.31 8.14
C ALA A 28 16.58 -10.51 8.99
N ASP A 29 16.08 -9.45 9.62
CA ASP A 29 14.85 -9.48 10.41
C ASP A 29 13.62 -9.83 9.54
N TYR A 30 13.52 -9.24 8.36
CA TYR A 30 12.45 -9.56 7.40
C TYR A 30 12.49 -11.04 6.98
N ASN A 31 13.67 -11.56 6.61
CA ASN A 31 13.82 -12.94 6.16
C ASN A 31 13.49 -13.94 7.29
N THR A 32 13.88 -13.64 8.52
CA THR A 32 13.55 -14.45 9.70
C THR A 32 12.05 -14.45 9.94
N LYS A 33 11.41 -13.28 9.94
CA LYS A 33 9.97 -13.13 10.11
C LYS A 33 9.18 -13.76 8.96
N ALA A 34 9.65 -13.61 7.72
CA ALA A 34 9.03 -14.23 6.55
C ALA A 34 9.10 -15.76 6.62
N GLY A 35 10.21 -16.32 7.07
CA GLY A 35 10.36 -17.76 7.29
C GLY A 35 9.40 -18.31 8.36
N LEU A 36 9.25 -17.61 9.48
CA LEU A 36 8.28 -17.96 10.53
C LEU A 36 6.84 -17.86 10.05
N LYS A 37 6.49 -16.75 9.40
CA LYS A 37 5.16 -16.55 8.79
C LYS A 37 4.85 -17.62 7.76
N GLY A 38 5.81 -17.98 6.90
CA GLY A 38 5.65 -19.05 5.91
C GLY A 38 5.32 -20.40 6.53
N LYS A 39 5.94 -20.75 7.68
CA LYS A 39 5.63 -21.98 8.41
C LYS A 39 4.23 -21.95 9.04
N ILE A 40 3.86 -20.86 9.71
CA ILE A 40 2.56 -20.69 10.37
C ILE A 40 1.43 -20.68 9.33
N PHE A 41 1.60 -19.89 8.27
CA PHE A 41 0.58 -19.72 7.24
C PHE A 41 0.57 -20.83 6.16
N ARG A 42 1.36 -21.87 6.33
CA ARG A 42 1.22 -23.12 5.57
C ARG A 42 -0.11 -23.81 5.88
N ASN A 43 -0.59 -23.69 7.12
CA ASN A 43 -1.89 -24.24 7.53
C ASN A 43 -3.03 -23.32 7.04
N PRO A 44 -4.00 -23.82 6.24
CA PRO A 44 -5.11 -23.02 5.72
C PRO A 44 -6.04 -22.49 6.81
N ILE A 45 -6.20 -23.22 7.92
CA ILE A 45 -7.01 -22.78 9.05
C ILE A 45 -6.38 -21.55 9.72
N MET A 46 -5.06 -21.59 9.94
CA MET A 46 -4.35 -20.45 10.52
C MET A 46 -4.43 -19.20 9.65
N ARG A 47 -4.34 -19.37 8.31
CA ARG A 47 -4.55 -18.26 7.37
C ARG A 47 -5.94 -17.67 7.46
N GLY A 48 -6.97 -18.54 7.50
CA GLY A 48 -8.37 -18.13 7.59
C GLY A 48 -8.64 -17.38 8.89
N THR A 49 -8.19 -17.92 10.02
CA THR A 49 -8.35 -17.29 11.34
C THR A 49 -7.65 -15.94 11.41
N TRP A 50 -6.40 -15.87 10.93
CA TRP A 50 -5.65 -14.62 10.90
C TRP A 50 -6.34 -13.57 10.02
N MET A 51 -6.77 -13.96 8.81
CA MET A 51 -7.45 -13.04 7.90
C MET A 51 -8.78 -12.56 8.47
N PHE A 52 -9.53 -13.43 9.16
CA PHE A 52 -10.76 -13.06 9.83
C PHE A 52 -10.53 -11.97 10.89
N PHE A 53 -9.58 -12.15 11.79
CA PHE A 53 -9.28 -11.13 12.80
C PHE A 53 -8.75 -9.85 12.20
N ALA A 54 -7.88 -9.93 11.17
CA ALA A 54 -7.39 -8.76 10.47
C ALA A 54 -8.51 -7.97 9.76
N LEU A 55 -9.48 -8.67 9.15
CA LEU A 55 -10.63 -8.03 8.52
C LEU A 55 -11.57 -7.40 9.55
N VAL A 56 -11.84 -8.08 10.67
CA VAL A 56 -12.68 -7.56 11.76
C VAL A 56 -12.07 -6.29 12.35
N ASP A 57 -10.78 -6.32 12.68
CA ASP A 57 -10.07 -5.16 13.21
C ASP A 57 -10.09 -3.99 12.20
N TYR A 58 -9.78 -4.27 10.93
CA TYR A 58 -9.79 -3.26 9.87
C TYR A 58 -11.18 -2.69 9.63
N PHE A 59 -12.22 -3.52 9.64
CA PHE A 59 -13.61 -3.13 9.49
C PHE A 59 -14.04 -2.13 10.58
N PHE A 60 -13.79 -2.45 11.84
CA PHE A 60 -14.13 -1.56 12.95
C PHE A 60 -13.34 -0.26 12.91
N GLN A 61 -12.02 -0.32 12.72
CA GLN A 61 -11.20 0.88 12.61
C GLN A 61 -11.66 1.80 11.47
N PHE A 62 -11.99 1.20 10.32
CA PHE A 62 -12.46 1.93 9.17
C PHE A 62 -13.79 2.64 9.47
N HIS A 63 -14.81 1.89 9.90
CA HIS A 63 -16.15 2.43 10.11
C HIS A 63 -16.19 3.47 11.23
N ILE A 64 -15.50 3.24 12.34
CA ILE A 64 -15.42 4.22 13.44
C ILE A 64 -14.79 5.54 12.98
N LYS A 65 -13.71 5.46 12.18
CA LYS A 65 -12.98 6.66 11.73
C LYS A 65 -13.69 7.42 10.61
N THR A 66 -14.46 6.74 9.76
CA THR A 66 -14.98 7.36 8.53
C THR A 66 -16.48 7.65 8.59
N LEU A 67 -17.24 6.99 9.47
CA LEU A 67 -18.68 7.12 9.54
C LEU A 67 -19.16 8.57 9.69
N SER A 68 -18.52 9.34 10.56
CA SER A 68 -18.87 10.75 10.80
C SER A 68 -18.66 11.62 9.54
N PHE A 69 -17.62 11.35 8.76
CA PHE A 69 -17.35 12.08 7.52
C PHE A 69 -18.32 11.69 6.40
N ILE A 70 -18.66 10.39 6.31
CA ILE A 70 -19.67 9.90 5.35
C ILE A 70 -21.03 10.53 5.65
N LEU A 71 -21.46 10.52 6.91
CA LEU A 71 -22.74 11.12 7.32
C LEU A 71 -22.77 12.63 7.12
N ALA A 72 -21.63 13.29 7.21
CA ALA A 72 -21.48 14.73 6.93
C ALA A 72 -21.38 15.05 5.42
N GLY A 73 -21.50 14.07 4.53
CA GLY A 73 -21.43 14.25 3.07
C GLY A 73 -20.08 14.76 2.57
N LYS A 74 -18.98 14.47 3.30
CA LYS A 74 -17.65 14.95 2.93
C LYS A 74 -16.97 14.02 1.94
N ASN A 75 -16.22 14.59 1.01
CA ASN A 75 -15.31 13.82 0.16
C ASN A 75 -14.15 13.26 1.00
N ILE A 76 -13.86 11.97 0.83
CA ILE A 76 -12.84 11.27 1.60
C ILE A 76 -11.81 10.70 0.64
N ILE A 77 -10.53 10.98 0.89
CA ILE A 77 -9.42 10.37 0.17
C ILE A 77 -8.76 9.38 1.11
N PHE A 78 -8.65 8.13 0.66
CA PHE A 78 -7.97 7.07 1.40
C PHE A 78 -6.57 6.86 0.81
N ASP A 79 -5.56 7.00 1.65
CA ASP A 79 -4.22 6.49 1.37
C ASP A 79 -4.12 5.07 1.93
N ARG A 80 -3.71 4.10 1.08
CA ARG A 80 -3.56 2.70 1.45
C ARG A 80 -4.82 2.11 2.11
N PHE A 81 -5.84 1.93 1.30
CA PHE A 81 -7.12 1.38 1.74
C PHE A 81 -7.04 -0.15 1.96
N TYR A 82 -8.18 -0.81 2.20
CA TYR A 82 -8.25 -2.26 2.45
C TYR A 82 -7.50 -3.14 1.43
N LEU A 83 -7.27 -2.64 0.24
CA LEU A 83 -6.50 -3.34 -0.79
C LEU A 83 -5.07 -3.68 -0.32
N ASP A 84 -4.42 -2.76 0.39
CA ASP A 84 -3.08 -2.99 0.96
C ASP A 84 -3.07 -4.16 1.94
N LEU A 85 -4.13 -4.30 2.75
CA LEU A 85 -4.27 -5.46 3.65
C LEU A 85 -4.24 -6.77 2.86
N PHE A 86 -5.03 -6.86 1.78
CA PHE A 86 -5.06 -8.07 0.95
C PHE A 86 -3.75 -8.34 0.21
N VAL A 87 -3.10 -7.29 -0.28
CA VAL A 87 -1.80 -7.41 -0.95
C VAL A 87 -0.74 -7.91 0.03
N ASP A 88 -0.63 -7.30 1.20
CA ASP A 88 0.37 -7.69 2.21
C ASP A 88 0.11 -9.10 2.77
N GLN A 89 -1.14 -9.42 3.08
CA GLN A 89 -1.47 -10.77 3.53
C GLN A 89 -1.31 -11.80 2.40
N GLY A 90 -1.66 -11.45 1.16
CA GLY A 90 -1.46 -12.30 0.00
C GLY A 90 0.01 -12.66 -0.22
N ILE A 91 0.91 -11.69 -0.09
CA ILE A 91 2.36 -11.93 -0.14
C ILE A 91 2.80 -12.87 0.99
N ASN A 92 2.36 -12.60 2.24
CA ASN A 92 2.67 -13.44 3.39
C ASN A 92 2.16 -14.89 3.24
N PHE A 93 1.03 -15.08 2.55
CA PHE A 93 0.42 -16.39 2.31
C PHE A 93 0.95 -17.08 1.06
N GLY A 94 1.78 -16.41 0.26
CA GLY A 94 2.29 -16.92 -1.01
C GLY A 94 1.20 -17.06 -2.09
N PHE A 95 0.20 -16.17 -2.08
CA PHE A 95 -0.87 -16.18 -3.07
C PHE A 95 -0.43 -15.54 -4.40
N SER A 96 -0.95 -16.07 -5.50
CA SER A 96 -0.80 -15.45 -6.81
C SER A 96 -1.63 -14.15 -6.91
N PRO A 97 -1.29 -13.22 -7.82
CA PRO A 97 -2.06 -12.00 -8.04
C PRO A 97 -3.54 -12.26 -8.35
N ASP A 98 -3.85 -13.29 -9.14
CA ASP A 98 -5.23 -13.72 -9.43
C ASP A 98 -5.99 -14.13 -8.16
N ARG A 99 -5.35 -14.91 -7.29
CA ARG A 99 -5.96 -15.32 -6.02
C ARG A 99 -6.19 -14.13 -5.09
N ILE A 100 -5.26 -13.20 -5.02
CA ILE A 100 -5.42 -11.95 -4.24
C ILE A 100 -6.61 -11.15 -4.78
N SER A 101 -6.74 -11.02 -6.10
CA SER A 101 -7.89 -10.35 -6.73
C SER A 101 -9.22 -11.00 -6.35
N LYS A 102 -9.30 -12.33 -6.36
CA LYS A 102 -10.49 -13.08 -5.94
C LYS A 102 -10.84 -12.86 -4.46
N GLU A 103 -9.84 -12.85 -3.59
CA GLU A 103 -10.07 -12.55 -2.16
C GLU A 103 -10.55 -11.11 -1.96
N ILE A 104 -10.00 -10.13 -2.66
CA ILE A 104 -10.46 -8.74 -2.64
C ILE A 104 -11.94 -8.67 -3.06
N GLN A 105 -12.31 -9.32 -4.17
CA GLN A 105 -13.69 -9.32 -4.66
C GLN A 105 -14.66 -9.98 -3.67
N LYS A 106 -14.23 -11.09 -3.05
CA LYS A 106 -15.02 -11.83 -2.05
C LYS A 106 -15.40 -10.97 -0.84
N TYR A 107 -14.50 -10.12 -0.37
CA TYR A 107 -14.72 -9.29 0.83
C TYR A 107 -15.06 -7.82 0.53
N ARG A 108 -15.21 -7.47 -0.77
CA ARG A 108 -15.51 -6.10 -1.20
C ARG A 108 -16.76 -5.51 -0.55
N PHE A 109 -17.75 -6.34 -0.24
CA PHE A 109 -19.02 -5.90 0.35
C PHE A 109 -18.87 -5.34 1.77
N LEU A 110 -17.76 -5.62 2.46
CA LEU A 110 -17.47 -5.10 3.80
C LEU A 110 -17.06 -3.62 3.79
N PHE A 111 -16.73 -3.08 2.62
CA PHE A 111 -16.19 -1.74 2.47
C PHE A 111 -17.04 -0.90 1.51
N PRO A 112 -17.11 0.43 1.71
CA PRO A 112 -17.85 1.29 0.81
C PRO A 112 -17.29 1.23 -0.60
N ARG A 113 -18.17 1.48 -1.55
CA ARG A 113 -17.77 1.59 -2.95
C ARG A 113 -17.00 2.90 -3.15
N MET A 114 -15.83 2.80 -3.76
CA MET A 114 -15.04 3.96 -4.15
C MET A 114 -15.45 4.42 -5.55
N ASP A 115 -15.53 5.73 -5.76
CA ASP A 115 -15.80 6.31 -7.06
C ASP A 115 -14.59 6.14 -7.97
N ASN A 116 -13.39 6.42 -7.46
CA ASN A 116 -12.16 6.34 -8.21
C ASN A 116 -11.06 5.58 -7.45
N TYR A 117 -10.31 4.77 -8.18
CA TYR A 117 -9.06 4.17 -7.71
C TYR A 117 -7.91 4.75 -8.52
N VAL A 118 -6.98 5.40 -7.83
CA VAL A 118 -5.78 5.97 -8.45
C VAL A 118 -4.57 5.15 -8.03
N TYR A 119 -3.88 4.59 -9.01
CA TYR A 119 -2.62 3.87 -8.82
C TYR A 119 -1.46 4.74 -9.26
N ILE A 120 -0.64 5.18 -8.31
CA ILE A 120 0.60 5.90 -8.59
C ILE A 120 1.67 4.86 -8.86
N ARG A 121 1.99 4.69 -10.15
CA ARG A 121 2.98 3.70 -10.59
C ARG A 121 4.39 4.26 -10.40
N VAL A 122 5.20 3.54 -9.63
CA VAL A 122 6.63 3.84 -9.43
C VAL A 122 7.37 2.52 -9.54
N SER A 123 8.52 2.51 -10.23
CA SER A 123 9.34 1.31 -10.35
C SER A 123 9.88 0.85 -8.99
N PRO A 124 10.07 -0.47 -8.78
CA PRO A 124 10.65 -0.99 -7.55
C PRO A 124 12.02 -0.36 -7.22
N GLU A 125 12.83 -0.11 -8.23
CA GLU A 125 14.15 0.50 -8.11
C GLU A 125 14.07 1.94 -7.58
N THR A 126 13.15 2.73 -8.10
CA THR A 126 12.90 4.10 -7.65
C THR A 126 12.31 4.12 -6.23
N CYS A 127 11.38 3.21 -5.93
CA CYS A 127 10.83 3.05 -4.58
C CYS A 127 11.95 2.73 -3.58
N TYR A 128 12.85 1.79 -3.92
CA TYR A 128 13.95 1.39 -3.07
C TYR A 128 14.95 2.53 -2.80
N LYS A 129 15.21 3.35 -3.83
CA LYS A 129 16.07 4.54 -3.69
C LYS A 129 15.45 5.65 -2.85
N ARG A 130 14.12 5.80 -2.91
CA ARG A 130 13.40 6.87 -2.20
C ARG A 130 13.14 6.57 -0.73
N LYS A 131 13.19 5.31 -0.32
CA LYS A 131 12.84 4.86 1.05
C LYS A 131 13.94 4.00 1.63
N ASN A 132 14.28 4.28 2.90
CA ASN A 132 15.31 3.54 3.65
C ASN A 132 14.70 2.47 4.60
N ASP A 133 13.38 2.30 4.60
CA ASP A 133 12.64 1.40 5.49
C ASP A 133 12.08 0.16 4.78
N ILE A 134 12.47 -0.05 3.53
CA ILE A 134 12.00 -1.18 2.72
C ILE A 134 12.86 -2.41 3.00
N PRO A 135 12.26 -3.57 3.30
CA PRO A 135 13.01 -4.76 3.68
C PRO A 135 13.96 -5.26 2.59
N ASN A 136 13.46 -5.42 1.36
CA ASN A 136 14.27 -5.86 0.21
C ASN A 136 13.54 -5.62 -1.13
N MET A 137 14.29 -5.79 -2.23
CA MET A 137 13.77 -5.65 -3.60
C MET A 137 12.74 -6.71 -3.97
N ASP A 138 12.88 -7.95 -3.47
CA ASP A 138 11.94 -9.04 -3.77
C ASP A 138 10.52 -8.70 -3.27
N TYR A 139 10.41 -8.11 -2.08
CA TYR A 139 9.13 -7.63 -1.56
C TYR A 139 8.51 -6.53 -2.44
N LEU A 140 9.32 -5.56 -2.91
CA LEU A 140 8.86 -4.51 -3.80
C LEU A 140 8.40 -5.04 -5.15
N ASN A 141 9.17 -5.95 -5.74
CA ASN A 141 8.83 -6.58 -7.02
C ASN A 141 7.48 -7.31 -6.92
N LYS A 142 7.27 -8.11 -5.87
CA LYS A 142 6.00 -8.81 -5.64
C LYS A 142 4.83 -7.83 -5.49
N ARG A 143 5.01 -6.75 -4.72
CA ARG A 143 3.97 -5.72 -4.60
C ARG A 143 3.67 -5.07 -5.94
N TYR A 144 4.70 -4.68 -6.68
CA TYR A 144 4.58 -4.06 -7.98
C TYR A 144 3.79 -4.95 -8.96
N GLU A 145 4.16 -6.22 -9.08
CA GLU A 145 3.45 -7.20 -9.93
C GLU A 145 1.97 -7.32 -9.57
N ILE A 146 1.66 -7.40 -8.27
CA ILE A 146 0.29 -7.52 -7.80
C ILE A 146 -0.51 -6.26 -8.14
N TYR A 147 0.04 -5.06 -7.88
CA TYR A 147 -0.65 -3.81 -8.18
C TYR A 147 -0.82 -3.57 -9.67
N GLU A 148 0.16 -3.91 -10.52
CA GLU A 148 0.02 -3.88 -11.98
C GLU A 148 -1.12 -4.81 -12.44
N PHE A 149 -1.19 -6.03 -11.89
CA PHE A 149 -2.26 -6.97 -12.19
C PHE A 149 -3.64 -6.42 -11.78
N LEU A 150 -3.76 -5.89 -10.57
CA LEU A 150 -5.00 -5.34 -10.04
C LEU A 150 -5.44 -4.09 -10.82
N ALA A 151 -4.54 -3.18 -11.09
CA ALA A 151 -4.82 -1.94 -11.81
C ALA A 151 -5.32 -2.21 -13.23
N LYS A 152 -4.65 -3.12 -13.95
CA LYS A 152 -5.05 -3.52 -15.30
C LYS A 152 -6.40 -4.24 -15.31
N GLY A 153 -6.60 -5.19 -14.40
CA GLY A 153 -7.83 -5.98 -14.32
C GLY A 153 -9.06 -5.17 -13.93
N ASN A 154 -8.89 -4.14 -13.11
CA ASN A 154 -10.00 -3.30 -12.62
C ASN A 154 -10.07 -1.94 -13.31
N LYS A 155 -9.26 -1.69 -14.33
CA LYS A 155 -9.19 -0.41 -15.08
C LYS A 155 -8.99 0.80 -14.17
N TRP A 156 -8.09 0.69 -13.19
CA TRP A 156 -7.76 1.81 -12.30
C TRP A 156 -7.07 2.92 -13.06
N ILE A 157 -7.26 4.14 -12.60
CA ILE A 157 -6.56 5.29 -13.15
C ILE A 157 -5.11 5.21 -12.74
N THR A 158 -4.21 5.07 -13.73
CA THR A 158 -2.77 4.94 -13.47
C THR A 158 -2.08 6.26 -13.74
N VAL A 159 -1.36 6.76 -12.74
CA VAL A 159 -0.55 7.97 -12.80
C VAL A 159 0.92 7.59 -12.72
N ASP A 160 1.75 8.15 -13.58
CA ASP A 160 3.20 7.93 -13.59
C ASP A 160 3.86 8.68 -12.43
N GLY A 161 4.25 7.96 -11.38
CA GLY A 161 4.92 8.48 -10.19
C GLY A 161 6.43 8.70 -10.34
N GLU A 162 7.02 8.43 -11.51
CA GLU A 162 8.41 8.79 -11.81
C GLU A 162 8.57 10.27 -12.14
N GLN A 163 7.46 10.95 -12.48
CA GLN A 163 7.45 12.36 -12.79
C GLN A 163 7.67 13.24 -11.55
N PRO A 164 8.04 14.53 -11.73
CA PRO A 164 8.11 15.50 -10.66
C PRO A 164 6.80 15.60 -9.89
N PHE A 165 6.90 15.83 -8.58
CA PHE A 165 5.75 15.86 -7.65
C PHE A 165 4.61 16.76 -8.13
N GLU A 166 4.93 17.95 -8.67
CA GLU A 166 3.94 18.91 -9.15
C GLU A 166 3.10 18.36 -10.31
N LYS A 167 3.71 17.58 -11.22
CA LYS A 167 3.01 16.93 -12.31
C LYS A 167 2.12 15.80 -11.83
N VAL A 168 2.62 14.94 -10.95
CA VAL A 168 1.84 13.86 -10.32
C VAL A 168 0.64 14.45 -9.58
N ASN A 169 0.85 15.49 -8.76
CA ASN A 169 -0.20 16.16 -8.00
C ASN A 169 -1.27 16.79 -8.92
N SER A 170 -0.85 17.44 -10.01
CA SER A 170 -1.80 18.04 -10.97
C SER A 170 -2.67 16.97 -11.66
N GLN A 171 -2.08 15.84 -12.03
CA GLN A 171 -2.81 14.72 -12.64
C GLN A 171 -3.82 14.11 -11.66
N ILE A 172 -3.42 13.89 -10.40
CA ILE A 172 -4.34 13.37 -9.37
C ILE A 172 -5.49 14.34 -9.12
N LYS A 173 -5.20 15.64 -8.98
CA LYS A 173 -6.23 16.66 -8.80
C LYS A 173 -7.25 16.67 -9.92
N LYS A 174 -6.81 16.57 -11.17
CA LYS A 174 -7.70 16.51 -12.32
C LYS A 174 -8.65 15.31 -12.26
N VAL A 175 -8.15 14.14 -11.85
CA VAL A 175 -8.95 12.91 -11.73
C VAL A 175 -9.97 12.97 -10.59
N VAL A 176 -9.65 13.68 -9.51
CA VAL A 176 -10.50 13.72 -8.29
C VAL A 176 -11.54 14.86 -8.36
N LEU A 177 -11.28 15.92 -9.12
CA LEU A 177 -12.11 17.12 -9.19
C LEU A 177 -13.01 17.20 -10.44
N ASP A 178 -12.70 16.40 -11.48
CA ASP A 178 -13.55 16.20 -12.66
C ASP A 178 -14.54 15.04 -12.45
#